data_0d790dd81daa8fc3fcea19f01879b43e
#
_entry.id   0d790dd81daa8fc3fcea19f01879b43e
#
_cell.length_a   1.000
_cell.length_b   1.000
_cell.length_c   1.000
_cell.angle_alpha   90.00
_cell.angle_beta   90.00
_cell.angle_gamma   90.00
#
_symmetry.space_group_name_H-M   'P 1'
#
loop_
_entity.id
_entity.type
_entity.pdbx_description
1 polymer ?
#
loop_
_entity_poly.entity_id
_entity_poly.type
_entity_poly.pdbx_seq_one_letter_code
_entity_poly.pdbx_strand_id
1 'polypeptide(L)'
;NGASEYFFTYTFEAAAVGRYEKTGGASLNAEVWQLAVAKDAYGLFSGRTGGEAVSIGGANEAALEAGSRLAFWQDRYYVSLTAIEAASDEDLRLFAEFISKALPTGGEKPELAGRLPADGLIPGSVKFFHMELAIQDRLWLGGENRLGLGTDTDAVFGVYHRSGTEWQLLLAQYPDSARADSGLQALANGMLENLAVADTNGALLGAVIGQGDPDLALELLGKALGK
;
A
#
# COMPACT_ATOMS: atom_id res chain seq x y z
N ASN A 1 12.77 -15.90 -7.36
CA ASN A 1 11.41 -15.54 -7.79
C ASN A 1 11.02 -14.24 -7.12
N GLY A 2 10.92 -13.12 -7.87
CA GLY A 2 10.71 -11.75 -7.36
C GLY A 2 9.52 -11.54 -6.42
N ALA A 3 8.56 -12.47 -6.37
CA ALA A 3 7.40 -12.37 -5.46
C ALA A 3 7.79 -12.49 -3.97
N SER A 4 8.87 -13.18 -3.62
CA SER A 4 9.33 -13.28 -2.23
C SER A 4 10.12 -12.04 -1.79
N GLU A 5 10.79 -11.37 -2.71
CA GLU A 5 11.59 -10.16 -2.42
C GLU A 5 10.70 -9.00 -1.94
N TYR A 6 9.45 -8.94 -2.41
CA TYR A 6 8.47 -7.95 -1.96
C TYR A 6 8.26 -7.98 -0.44
N PHE A 7 8.19 -9.19 0.17
CA PHE A 7 8.00 -9.30 1.61
C PHE A 7 9.19 -8.78 2.42
N PHE A 8 10.40 -8.84 1.85
CA PHE A 8 11.61 -8.32 2.51
C PHE A 8 11.72 -6.80 2.46
N THR A 9 10.81 -6.11 1.76
CA THR A 9 10.72 -4.64 1.82
C THR A 9 10.09 -4.14 3.13
N TYR A 10 9.54 -5.06 3.93
CA TYR A 10 8.97 -4.81 5.27
C TYR A 10 9.67 -5.71 6.30
N THR A 11 9.66 -5.29 7.55
CA THR A 11 10.28 -6.06 8.63
C THR A 11 9.28 -7.07 9.18
N PHE A 12 9.35 -8.32 8.73
CA PHE A 12 8.52 -9.40 9.27
C PHE A 12 9.24 -10.20 10.34
N GLU A 13 8.50 -10.71 11.33
CA GLU A 13 9.01 -11.52 12.45
C GLU A 13 8.72 -13.01 12.26
N ALA A 14 7.52 -13.33 11.76
CA ALA A 14 7.07 -14.70 11.55
C ALA A 14 6.07 -14.79 10.41
N ALA A 15 5.98 -15.96 9.80
CA ALA A 15 4.94 -16.30 8.84
C ALA A 15 4.44 -17.72 9.07
N ALA A 16 3.14 -17.91 8.97
CA ALA A 16 2.49 -19.21 8.98
C ALA A 16 1.69 -19.39 7.67
N VAL A 17 1.87 -20.54 7.03
CA VAL A 17 1.17 -20.88 5.81
C VAL A 17 0.53 -22.25 5.99
N GLY A 18 -0.74 -22.40 5.63
CA GLY A 18 -1.47 -23.64 5.73
C GLY A 18 -2.54 -23.81 4.67
N ARG A 19 -2.78 -25.04 4.27
CA ARG A 19 -3.93 -25.42 3.46
C ARG A 19 -5.01 -26.00 4.38
N TYR A 20 -6.22 -25.55 4.20
CA TYR A 20 -7.39 -25.97 4.99
C TYR A 20 -8.45 -26.53 4.07
N GLU A 21 -9.06 -27.62 4.50
CA GLU A 21 -10.12 -28.30 3.77
C GLU A 21 -11.37 -28.43 4.65
N LYS A 22 -12.53 -28.11 4.06
CA LYS A 22 -13.84 -28.29 4.69
C LYS A 22 -14.40 -29.66 4.29
N THR A 23 -15.09 -30.33 5.21
CA THR A 23 -15.87 -31.50 4.85
C THR A 23 -16.83 -31.18 3.69
N GLY A 24 -16.68 -31.85 2.55
CA GLY A 24 -17.43 -31.55 1.33
C GLY A 24 -16.58 -30.98 0.18
N GLY A 25 -15.25 -30.81 0.39
CA GLY A 25 -14.28 -30.59 -0.68
C GLY A 25 -13.88 -29.14 -0.95
N ALA A 26 -14.45 -28.15 -0.26
CA ALA A 26 -13.96 -26.77 -0.36
C ALA A 26 -12.59 -26.61 0.32
N SER A 27 -11.63 -26.01 -0.36
CA SER A 27 -10.29 -25.80 0.20
C SER A 27 -9.75 -24.38 -0.06
N LEU A 28 -8.95 -23.89 0.89
CA LEU A 28 -8.28 -22.60 0.81
C LEU A 28 -6.85 -22.68 1.35
N ASN A 29 -6.00 -21.78 0.89
CA ASN A 29 -4.71 -21.47 1.52
C ASN A 29 -4.86 -20.25 2.43
N ALA A 30 -4.26 -20.32 3.61
CA ALA A 30 -4.15 -19.20 4.52
C ALA A 30 -2.68 -18.85 4.75
N GLU A 31 -2.36 -17.58 4.63
CA GLU A 31 -1.07 -16.99 4.97
C GLU A 31 -1.30 -15.95 6.07
N VAL A 32 -0.56 -16.07 7.16
CA VAL A 32 -0.57 -15.10 8.27
C VAL A 32 0.85 -14.62 8.47
N TRP A 33 1.06 -13.35 8.28
CA TRP A 33 2.35 -12.68 8.42
C TRP A 33 2.33 -11.76 9.64
N GLN A 34 3.24 -11.97 10.57
CA GLN A 34 3.48 -11.07 11.69
C GLN A 34 4.61 -10.13 11.36
N LEU A 35 4.34 -8.84 11.37
CA LEU A 35 5.29 -7.77 11.09
C LEU A 35 5.80 -7.17 12.40
N ALA A 36 6.93 -6.47 12.36
CA ALA A 36 7.49 -5.81 13.54
C ALA A 36 6.58 -4.66 14.03
N VAL A 37 5.93 -3.96 13.11
CA VAL A 37 5.05 -2.81 13.39
C VAL A 37 3.79 -2.83 12.52
N ALA A 38 2.73 -2.17 13.00
CA ALA A 38 1.44 -2.15 12.32
C ALA A 38 1.48 -1.49 10.92
N LYS A 39 2.31 -0.46 10.74
CA LYS A 39 2.45 0.20 9.44
C LYS A 39 2.99 -0.73 8.34
N ASP A 40 3.84 -1.70 8.70
CA ASP A 40 4.35 -2.71 7.78
C ASP A 40 3.25 -3.70 7.36
N ALA A 41 2.36 -4.09 8.30
CA ALA A 41 1.20 -4.91 7.99
C ALA A 41 0.23 -4.18 7.05
N TYR A 42 -0.03 -2.90 7.29
CA TYR A 42 -0.77 -2.05 6.37
C TYR A 42 -0.07 -1.96 5.00
N GLY A 43 1.25 -1.84 4.96
CA GLY A 43 2.03 -1.80 3.73
C GLY A 43 1.85 -3.06 2.89
N LEU A 44 1.98 -4.26 3.49
CA LEU A 44 1.70 -5.52 2.81
C LEU A 44 0.26 -5.61 2.31
N PHE A 45 -0.71 -5.22 3.16
CA PHE A 45 -2.12 -5.20 2.78
C PHE A 45 -2.35 -4.25 1.60
N SER A 46 -1.98 -2.99 1.69
CA SER A 46 -2.20 -1.99 0.66
C SER A 46 -1.48 -2.32 -0.65
N GLY A 47 -0.28 -2.89 -0.57
CA GLY A 47 0.53 -3.25 -1.73
C GLY A 47 0.03 -4.48 -2.50
N ARG A 48 -0.56 -5.45 -1.81
CA ARG A 48 -0.92 -6.76 -2.38
C ARG A 48 -2.41 -6.98 -2.55
N THR A 49 -3.24 -6.07 -2.07
CA THR A 49 -4.69 -6.27 -2.01
C THR A 49 -5.39 -5.52 -3.13
N GLY A 50 -6.32 -6.21 -3.77
CA GLY A 50 -7.30 -5.69 -4.71
C GLY A 50 -8.71 -6.06 -4.24
N GLY A 51 -9.70 -5.79 -5.09
CA GLY A 51 -11.09 -6.14 -4.84
C GLY A 51 -11.87 -5.08 -4.05
N GLU A 52 -13.02 -5.48 -3.54
CA GLU A 52 -13.94 -4.60 -2.82
C GLU A 52 -13.65 -4.58 -1.32
N ALA A 53 -13.78 -3.41 -0.70
CA ALA A 53 -13.68 -3.28 0.75
C ALA A 53 -14.80 -4.07 1.43
N VAL A 54 -14.44 -4.86 2.45
CA VAL A 54 -15.38 -5.66 3.24
C VAL A 54 -15.08 -5.49 4.73
N SER A 55 -16.05 -5.83 5.59
CA SER A 55 -15.83 -5.83 7.04
C SER A 55 -15.52 -7.24 7.52
N ILE A 56 -14.47 -7.36 8.34
CA ILE A 56 -14.09 -8.56 9.09
C ILE A 56 -13.87 -8.14 10.54
N GLY A 57 -14.47 -8.80 11.48
CA GLY A 57 -14.56 -8.55 12.90
C GLY A 57 -13.55 -7.58 13.52
N GLY A 58 -12.37 -8.05 13.91
CA GLY A 58 -11.32 -7.22 14.53
C GLY A 58 -10.34 -6.56 13.55
N ALA A 59 -10.51 -6.78 12.22
CA ALA A 59 -9.60 -6.23 11.22
C ALA A 59 -9.69 -4.70 11.13
N ASN A 60 -8.56 -4.06 10.87
CA ASN A 60 -8.49 -2.63 10.60
C ASN A 60 -9.08 -2.31 9.22
N GLU A 61 -8.63 -3.03 8.19
CA GLU A 61 -9.19 -3.00 6.85
C GLU A 61 -9.15 -4.40 6.23
N ALA A 62 -10.14 -4.72 5.39
CA ALA A 62 -10.20 -5.97 4.64
C ALA A 62 -10.74 -5.74 3.24
N ALA A 63 -10.34 -6.60 2.29
CA ALA A 63 -10.82 -6.57 0.93
C ALA A 63 -11.02 -7.98 0.37
N LEU A 64 -12.03 -8.12 -0.49
CA LEU A 64 -12.43 -9.36 -1.14
C LEU A 64 -12.29 -9.22 -2.66
N GLU A 65 -11.50 -10.07 -3.26
CA GLU A 65 -11.51 -10.36 -4.68
C GLU A 65 -12.45 -11.55 -4.89
N ALA A 66 -13.66 -11.29 -5.37
CA ALA A 66 -14.74 -12.27 -5.45
C ALA A 66 -14.30 -13.58 -6.12
N GLY A 67 -14.59 -14.71 -5.48
CA GLY A 67 -14.25 -16.06 -5.95
C GLY A 67 -12.76 -16.41 -5.87
N SER A 68 -11.89 -15.55 -5.36
CA SER A 68 -10.46 -15.82 -5.39
C SER A 68 -9.72 -15.57 -4.08
N ARG A 69 -9.88 -14.41 -3.48
CA ARG A 69 -9.04 -14.03 -2.32
C ARG A 69 -9.75 -13.08 -1.38
N LEU A 70 -9.55 -13.28 -0.07
CA LEU A 70 -9.84 -12.29 0.96
C LEU A 70 -8.55 -11.98 1.69
N ALA A 71 -8.24 -10.70 1.83
CA ALA A 71 -7.10 -10.27 2.63
C ALA A 71 -7.51 -9.20 3.63
N PHE A 72 -6.82 -9.16 4.77
CA PHE A 72 -7.01 -8.12 5.78
C PHE A 72 -5.71 -7.84 6.55
N TRP A 73 -5.65 -6.67 7.18
CA TRP A 73 -4.65 -6.40 8.20
C TRP A 73 -5.32 -6.08 9.54
N GLN A 74 -4.67 -6.49 10.61
CA GLN A 74 -5.15 -6.32 11.98
C GLN A 74 -3.94 -6.16 12.89
N ASP A 75 -3.83 -5.02 13.58
CA ASP A 75 -2.64 -4.67 14.35
C ASP A 75 -1.38 -4.82 13.48
N ARG A 76 -0.43 -5.66 13.86
CA ARG A 76 0.80 -5.95 13.11
C ARG A 76 0.72 -7.24 12.27
N TYR A 77 -0.48 -7.70 11.94
CA TYR A 77 -0.69 -8.91 11.15
C TYR A 77 -1.29 -8.59 9.79
N TYR A 78 -0.71 -9.18 8.77
CA TYR A 78 -1.30 -9.27 7.44
C TYR A 78 -1.76 -10.71 7.20
N VAL A 79 -3.00 -10.88 6.76
CA VAL A 79 -3.62 -12.18 6.48
C VAL A 79 -4.12 -12.21 5.04
N SER A 80 -3.80 -13.30 4.33
CA SER A 80 -4.30 -13.56 2.98
C SER A 80 -4.89 -14.96 2.90
N LEU A 81 -6.14 -15.05 2.47
CA LEU A 81 -6.87 -16.28 2.25
C LEU A 81 -7.13 -16.42 0.75
N THR A 82 -6.66 -17.50 0.14
CA THR A 82 -6.84 -17.77 -1.29
C THR A 82 -7.70 -19.02 -1.49
N ALA A 83 -8.81 -18.88 -2.20
CA ALA A 83 -9.64 -20.00 -2.60
C ALA A 83 -8.88 -20.94 -3.53
N ILE A 84 -8.99 -22.26 -3.34
CA ILE A 84 -8.36 -23.25 -4.20
C ILE A 84 -9.44 -24.03 -4.94
N GLU A 85 -10.22 -24.85 -4.22
CA GLU A 85 -11.24 -25.72 -4.80
C GLU A 85 -12.59 -25.44 -4.13
N ALA A 86 -13.60 -25.12 -4.93
CA ALA A 86 -14.99 -24.95 -4.51
C ALA A 86 -15.21 -24.05 -3.27
N ALA A 87 -14.19 -23.31 -2.82
CA ALA A 87 -14.33 -22.36 -1.73
C ALA A 87 -15.10 -21.12 -2.19
N SER A 88 -16.15 -20.79 -1.46
CA SER A 88 -16.98 -19.62 -1.71
C SER A 88 -16.43 -18.37 -0.98
N ASP A 89 -16.93 -17.21 -1.36
CA ASP A 89 -16.66 -15.96 -0.63
C ASP A 89 -17.10 -16.05 0.83
N GLU A 90 -18.17 -16.80 1.12
CA GLU A 90 -18.64 -17.03 2.47
C GLU A 90 -17.66 -17.89 3.27
N ASP A 91 -17.07 -18.93 2.66
CA ASP A 91 -16.03 -19.75 3.31
C ASP A 91 -14.80 -18.88 3.64
N LEU A 92 -14.38 -18.00 2.72
CA LEU A 92 -13.29 -17.05 2.97
C LEU A 92 -13.61 -16.11 4.13
N ARG A 93 -14.83 -15.55 4.17
CA ARG A 93 -15.28 -14.66 5.25
C ARG A 93 -15.33 -15.37 6.61
N LEU A 94 -15.92 -16.55 6.68
CA LEU A 94 -15.99 -17.32 7.92
C LEU A 94 -14.60 -17.65 8.47
N PHE A 95 -13.67 -18.00 7.58
CA PHE A 95 -12.31 -18.34 7.98
C PHE A 95 -11.54 -17.08 8.41
N ALA A 96 -11.72 -15.95 7.71
CA ALA A 96 -11.16 -14.66 8.09
C ALA A 96 -11.63 -14.20 9.49
N GLU A 97 -12.94 -14.35 9.78
CA GLU A 97 -13.51 -14.07 11.10
C GLU A 97 -12.92 -14.95 12.21
N PHE A 98 -12.68 -16.22 11.89
CA PHE A 98 -12.05 -17.16 12.83
C PHE A 98 -10.61 -16.72 13.17
N ILE A 99 -9.79 -16.37 12.15
CA ILE A 99 -8.43 -15.89 12.36
C ILE A 99 -8.44 -14.54 13.10
N SER A 100 -9.29 -13.59 12.68
CA SER A 100 -9.38 -12.26 13.28
C SER A 100 -9.65 -12.31 14.79
N LYS A 101 -10.50 -13.24 15.24
CA LYS A 101 -10.79 -13.43 16.68
C LYS A 101 -9.59 -13.92 17.48
N ALA A 102 -8.63 -14.58 16.84
CA ALA A 102 -7.43 -15.10 17.49
C ALA A 102 -6.28 -14.10 17.52
N LEU A 103 -6.36 -13.03 16.72
CA LEU A 103 -5.34 -12.00 16.63
C LEU A 103 -5.62 -10.84 17.61
N PRO A 104 -4.58 -10.16 18.13
CA PRO A 104 -4.76 -8.94 18.90
C PRO A 104 -5.40 -7.85 18.04
N THR A 105 -6.16 -6.97 18.66
CA THR A 105 -6.71 -5.76 18.03
C THR A 105 -5.83 -4.56 18.35
N GLY A 106 -5.74 -3.62 17.45
CA GLY A 106 -4.93 -2.41 17.59
C GLY A 106 -4.33 -2.00 16.25
N GLY A 107 -3.22 -1.26 16.33
CA GLY A 107 -2.57 -0.72 15.16
C GLY A 107 -3.32 0.45 14.54
N GLU A 108 -2.58 1.42 14.07
CA GLU A 108 -3.12 2.59 13.38
C GLU A 108 -2.62 2.63 11.94
N LYS A 109 -3.48 3.10 11.05
CA LYS A 109 -3.10 3.39 9.66
C LYS A 109 -1.99 4.43 9.66
N PRO A 110 -0.95 4.27 8.82
CA PRO A 110 0.13 5.26 8.75
C PRO A 110 -0.42 6.66 8.49
N GLU A 111 0.02 7.65 9.29
CA GLU A 111 -0.41 9.05 9.16
C GLU A 111 -0.18 9.58 7.73
N LEU A 112 0.94 9.19 7.12
CA LEU A 112 1.27 9.58 5.74
C LEU A 112 0.20 9.15 4.73
N ALA A 113 -0.44 8.00 4.91
CA ALA A 113 -1.54 7.55 4.05
C ALA A 113 -2.78 8.46 4.16
N GLY A 114 -2.98 9.08 5.33
CA GLY A 114 -4.04 10.06 5.56
C GLY A 114 -3.79 11.42 4.92
N ARG A 115 -2.55 11.71 4.46
CA ARG A 115 -2.24 12.96 3.75
C ARG A 115 -2.64 12.95 2.28
N LEU A 116 -2.96 11.80 1.72
CA LEU A 116 -3.51 11.72 0.37
C LEU A 116 -4.90 12.38 0.34
N PRO A 117 -5.10 13.46 -0.46
CA PRO A 117 -6.42 14.10 -0.59
C PRO A 117 -7.48 13.10 -1.04
N ALA A 118 -8.64 13.09 -0.40
CA ALA A 118 -9.69 12.11 -0.70
C ALA A 118 -10.40 12.36 -2.04
N ASP A 119 -10.46 13.62 -2.49
CA ASP A 119 -11.18 14.02 -3.70
C ASP A 119 -10.49 13.49 -4.96
N GLY A 120 -11.21 12.63 -5.71
CA GLY A 120 -10.72 11.99 -6.92
C GLY A 120 -9.80 10.78 -6.68
N LEU A 121 -9.47 10.42 -5.44
CA LEU A 121 -8.65 9.24 -5.13
C LEU A 121 -9.39 7.97 -5.50
N ILE A 122 -8.75 7.12 -6.31
CA ILE A 122 -9.34 5.84 -6.73
C ILE A 122 -9.28 4.85 -5.56
N PRO A 123 -10.41 4.28 -5.13
CA PRO A 123 -10.43 3.27 -4.08
C PRO A 123 -9.47 2.11 -4.37
N GLY A 124 -8.72 1.65 -3.37
CA GLY A 124 -7.76 0.53 -3.50
C GLY A 124 -6.46 0.87 -4.23
N SER A 125 -6.28 2.13 -4.73
CA SER A 125 -5.05 2.55 -5.38
C SER A 125 -3.93 2.92 -4.41
N VAL A 126 -4.26 3.15 -3.14
CA VAL A 126 -3.29 3.57 -2.12
C VAL A 126 -2.30 2.44 -1.84
N LYS A 127 -1.00 2.75 -1.90
CA LYS A 127 0.10 1.85 -1.58
C LYS A 127 1.04 2.52 -0.60
N PHE A 128 1.30 1.87 0.54
CA PHE A 128 2.27 2.33 1.53
C PHE A 128 3.52 1.44 1.45
N PHE A 129 4.70 2.04 1.47
CA PHE A 129 5.95 1.30 1.29
C PHE A 129 7.15 2.04 1.86
N HIS A 130 8.29 1.32 1.98
CA HIS A 130 9.58 1.87 2.44
C HIS A 130 10.65 1.84 1.35
N MET A 131 10.56 0.91 0.42
CA MET A 131 11.59 0.67 -0.60
C MET A 131 11.00 0.73 -2.01
N GLU A 132 11.79 1.20 -2.96
CA GLU A 132 11.42 1.30 -4.37
C GLU A 132 10.87 -0.02 -4.94
N LEU A 133 11.42 -1.15 -4.52
CA LEU A 133 10.99 -2.48 -4.98
C LEU A 133 9.49 -2.73 -4.74
N ALA A 134 8.92 -2.17 -3.68
CA ALA A 134 7.52 -2.39 -3.32
C ALA A 134 6.52 -1.64 -4.22
N ILE A 135 6.97 -0.70 -5.05
CA ILE A 135 6.09 0.13 -5.91
C ILE A 135 6.44 0.03 -7.40
N GLN A 136 7.53 -0.62 -7.77
CA GLN A 136 8.05 -0.61 -9.14
C GLN A 136 7.10 -1.21 -10.19
N ASP A 137 6.11 -2.01 -9.79
CA ASP A 137 5.06 -2.53 -10.67
C ASP A 137 3.96 -1.49 -10.99
N ARG A 138 3.92 -0.38 -10.25
CA ARG A 138 2.96 0.72 -10.38
C ARG A 138 3.61 2.01 -10.84
N LEU A 139 4.78 2.30 -10.30
CA LEU A 139 5.57 3.47 -10.61
C LEU A 139 7.05 3.09 -10.68
N TRP A 140 7.61 3.13 -11.88
CA TRP A 140 9.03 2.86 -12.09
C TRP A 140 9.87 4.07 -11.68
N LEU A 141 10.69 3.91 -10.66
CA LEU A 141 11.55 4.95 -10.08
C LEU A 141 13.01 4.87 -10.53
N GLY A 142 13.28 4.20 -11.67
CA GLY A 142 14.60 4.13 -12.26
C GLY A 142 15.47 2.94 -11.83
N GLY A 143 15.08 2.18 -10.80
CA GLY A 143 15.76 0.95 -10.35
C GLY A 143 17.10 1.16 -9.63
N GLU A 144 17.54 2.41 -9.42
CA GLU A 144 18.81 2.77 -8.76
C GLU A 144 18.60 3.41 -7.37
N ASN A 145 17.38 3.34 -6.83
CA ASN A 145 16.97 3.97 -5.57
C ASN A 145 17.40 5.45 -5.46
N ARG A 146 17.22 6.20 -6.53
CA ARG A 146 17.63 7.63 -6.61
C ARG A 146 16.90 8.51 -5.61
N LEU A 147 15.69 8.10 -5.19
CA LEU A 147 14.96 8.78 -4.12
C LEU A 147 15.54 8.49 -2.74
N GLY A 148 16.46 7.55 -2.60
CA GLY A 148 17.05 7.17 -1.31
C GLY A 148 16.02 6.61 -0.33
N LEU A 149 15.03 5.87 -0.84
CA LEU A 149 14.03 5.17 -0.03
C LEU A 149 14.68 4.01 0.73
N GLY A 150 14.22 3.77 1.96
CA GLY A 150 14.76 2.72 2.81
C GLY A 150 13.91 2.50 4.05
N THR A 151 14.34 1.64 4.96
CA THR A 151 13.60 1.28 6.18
C THR A 151 13.33 2.45 7.12
N ASP A 152 14.06 3.56 6.97
CA ASP A 152 13.90 4.81 7.70
C ASP A 152 13.06 5.86 6.96
N THR A 153 12.44 5.47 5.84
CA THR A 153 11.59 6.33 4.99
C THR A 153 10.21 5.72 4.87
N ASP A 154 9.18 6.49 5.08
CA ASP A 154 7.81 6.10 4.79
C ASP A 154 7.39 6.74 3.45
N ALA A 155 6.80 5.97 2.55
CA ALA A 155 6.28 6.48 1.30
C ALA A 155 4.85 6.00 1.06
N VAL A 156 4.07 6.82 0.37
CA VAL A 156 2.71 6.46 -0.05
C VAL A 156 2.48 6.92 -1.49
N PHE A 157 1.76 6.08 -2.23
CA PHE A 157 1.36 6.34 -3.60
C PHE A 157 -0.16 6.21 -3.70
N GLY A 158 -0.79 7.05 -4.52
CA GLY A 158 -2.22 6.98 -4.83
C GLY A 158 -2.49 7.41 -6.25
N VAL A 159 -3.55 6.84 -6.86
CA VAL A 159 -4.03 7.19 -8.21
C VAL A 159 -5.32 7.98 -8.08
N TYR A 160 -5.42 9.03 -8.86
CA TYR A 160 -6.53 9.98 -8.87
C TYR A 160 -7.18 10.04 -10.25
N HIS A 161 -8.48 10.21 -10.30
CA HIS A 161 -9.19 10.55 -11.51
C HIS A 161 -9.88 11.90 -11.33
N ARG A 162 -9.39 12.94 -12.03
CA ARG A 162 -9.93 14.29 -11.97
C ARG A 162 -10.08 14.89 -13.35
N SER A 163 -11.23 15.48 -13.62
CA SER A 163 -11.53 16.16 -14.91
C SER A 163 -11.20 15.32 -16.15
N GLY A 164 -11.46 13.99 -16.08
CA GLY A 164 -11.20 13.06 -17.17
C GLY A 164 -9.74 12.66 -17.34
N THR A 165 -8.86 13.06 -16.42
CA THR A 165 -7.42 12.74 -16.45
C THR A 165 -7.04 11.90 -15.24
N GLU A 166 -6.15 10.92 -15.47
CA GLU A 166 -5.51 10.15 -14.41
C GLU A 166 -4.26 10.89 -13.92
N TRP A 167 -4.14 11.01 -12.61
CA TRP A 167 -3.00 11.57 -11.92
C TRP A 167 -2.48 10.57 -10.90
N GLN A 168 -1.19 10.58 -10.66
CA GLN A 168 -0.54 9.79 -9.63
C GLN A 168 0.13 10.74 -8.65
N LEU A 169 -0.02 10.49 -7.35
CA LEU A 169 0.62 11.25 -6.29
C LEU A 169 1.52 10.32 -5.50
N LEU A 170 2.79 10.68 -5.42
CA LEU A 170 3.79 10.07 -4.55
C LEU A 170 4.11 11.04 -3.42
N LEU A 171 4.06 10.57 -2.18
CA LEU A 171 4.60 11.27 -1.01
C LEU A 171 5.70 10.41 -0.38
N ALA A 172 6.79 11.02 0.05
CA ALA A 172 7.85 10.35 0.81
C ALA A 172 8.25 11.19 2.02
N GLN A 173 8.13 10.62 3.21
CA GLN A 173 8.55 11.22 4.47
C GLN A 173 9.94 10.72 4.81
N TYR A 174 10.90 11.62 4.79
CA TYR A 174 12.29 11.35 5.14
C TYR A 174 12.58 11.67 6.61
N PRO A 175 13.71 11.19 7.16
CA PRO A 175 14.16 11.57 8.50
C PRO A 175 14.46 13.07 8.65
N ASP A 176 14.87 13.73 7.57
CA ASP A 176 15.22 15.15 7.55
C ASP A 176 14.97 15.82 6.19
N SER A 177 15.00 17.16 6.17
CA SER A 177 14.75 17.95 4.97
C SER A 177 15.86 17.82 3.93
N ALA A 178 17.12 17.61 4.34
CA ALA A 178 18.22 17.49 3.38
C ALA A 178 18.06 16.25 2.47
N ARG A 179 17.54 15.15 3.03
CA ARG A 179 17.19 13.95 2.24
C ARG A 179 15.98 14.19 1.35
N ALA A 180 14.96 14.91 1.82
CA ALA A 180 13.81 15.30 1.00
C ALA A 180 14.26 16.18 -0.19
N ASP A 181 15.14 17.15 0.04
CA ASP A 181 15.69 18.02 -1.00
C ASP A 181 16.54 17.24 -2.02
N SER A 182 17.30 16.23 -1.56
CA SER A 182 18.04 15.33 -2.44
C SER A 182 17.10 14.52 -3.34
N GLY A 183 15.98 14.02 -2.81
CA GLY A 183 14.93 13.38 -3.56
C GLY A 183 14.30 14.30 -4.60
N LEU A 184 13.99 15.54 -4.23
CA LEU A 184 13.48 16.55 -5.16
C LEU A 184 14.45 16.82 -6.32
N GLN A 185 15.75 16.93 -6.04
CA GLN A 185 16.78 17.08 -7.07
C GLN A 185 16.85 15.88 -8.01
N ALA A 186 16.71 14.66 -7.47
CA ALA A 186 16.66 13.44 -8.29
C ALA A 186 15.47 13.47 -9.26
N LEU A 187 14.29 13.90 -8.79
CA LEU A 187 13.10 14.07 -9.65
C LEU A 187 13.34 15.14 -10.73
N ALA A 188 13.92 16.29 -10.36
CA ALA A 188 14.21 17.37 -11.31
C ALA A 188 15.21 16.96 -12.42
N ASN A 189 16.06 15.98 -12.16
CA ASN A 189 17.00 15.44 -13.14
C ASN A 189 16.40 14.40 -14.11
N GLY A 190 15.06 14.38 -14.24
CA GLY A 190 14.37 13.60 -15.26
C GLY A 190 14.23 12.11 -14.92
N MET A 191 14.15 11.75 -13.65
CA MET A 191 13.98 10.38 -13.18
C MET A 191 12.58 9.81 -13.51
N LEU A 192 11.55 10.66 -13.51
CA LEU A 192 10.17 10.25 -13.78
C LEU A 192 9.67 10.83 -15.10
N GLU A 193 9.15 9.95 -15.95
CA GLU A 193 8.38 10.38 -17.11
C GLU A 193 7.06 11.04 -16.66
N ASN A 194 6.63 12.07 -17.37
CA ASN A 194 5.37 12.79 -17.11
C ASN A 194 5.28 13.41 -15.69
N LEU A 195 6.41 13.71 -15.04
CA LEU A 195 6.41 14.48 -13.82
C LEU A 195 5.79 15.87 -14.09
N ALA A 196 4.63 16.14 -13.50
CA ALA A 196 3.94 17.42 -13.66
C ALA A 196 4.49 18.46 -12.70
N VAL A 197 4.63 18.09 -11.43
CA VAL A 197 5.16 18.99 -10.37
C VAL A 197 5.71 18.15 -9.21
N ALA A 198 6.76 18.66 -8.58
CA ALA A 198 7.29 18.14 -7.33
C ALA A 198 7.74 19.28 -6.41
N ASP A 199 7.61 19.09 -5.11
CA ASP A 199 8.02 20.08 -4.11
C ASP A 199 8.24 19.40 -2.76
N THR A 200 8.85 20.12 -1.80
CA THR A 200 9.05 19.65 -0.43
C THR A 200 8.36 20.58 0.58
N ASN A 201 7.96 20.00 1.73
CA ASN A 201 7.62 20.75 2.93
C ASN A 201 8.35 20.13 4.13
N GLY A 202 9.46 20.72 4.54
CA GLY A 202 10.36 20.14 5.52
C GLY A 202 10.91 18.78 5.03
N ALA A 203 10.72 17.75 5.79
CA ALA A 203 11.18 16.39 5.45
C ALA A 203 10.21 15.60 4.56
N LEU A 204 9.11 16.20 4.12
CA LEU A 204 8.12 15.59 3.23
C LEU A 204 8.36 16.03 1.79
N LEU A 205 8.61 15.06 0.90
CA LEU A 205 8.64 15.21 -0.55
C LEU A 205 7.28 14.80 -1.12
N GLY A 206 6.76 15.57 -2.07
CA GLY A 206 5.61 15.23 -2.88
C GLY A 206 5.90 15.35 -4.38
N ALA A 207 5.32 14.45 -5.18
CA ALA A 207 5.41 14.48 -6.62
C ALA A 207 4.09 14.08 -7.25
N VAL A 208 3.60 14.88 -8.20
CA VAL A 208 2.41 14.57 -9.02
C VAL A 208 2.88 14.20 -10.42
N ILE A 209 2.45 13.05 -10.88
CA ILE A 209 2.79 12.47 -12.18
C ILE A 209 1.52 12.37 -13.02
N GLY A 210 1.58 12.79 -14.27
CA GLY A 210 0.44 12.76 -15.20
C GLY A 210 0.55 13.88 -16.24
N GLN A 211 -0.36 13.84 -17.20
CA GLN A 211 -0.46 14.85 -18.27
C GLN A 211 -1.86 15.46 -18.26
N GLY A 212 -1.96 16.74 -17.93
CA GLY A 212 -3.24 17.44 -17.85
C GLY A 212 -3.06 18.89 -17.42
N ASP A 213 -4.09 19.44 -16.77
CA ASP A 213 -4.11 20.80 -16.28
C ASP A 213 -3.07 21.01 -15.15
N PRO A 214 -2.06 21.89 -15.33
CA PRO A 214 -1.05 22.13 -14.31
C PRO A 214 -1.61 22.68 -12.98
N ASP A 215 -2.70 23.41 -13.02
CA ASP A 215 -3.32 23.99 -11.82
C ASP A 215 -3.93 22.87 -10.95
N LEU A 216 -4.49 21.82 -11.54
CA LEU A 216 -4.96 20.64 -10.81
C LEU A 216 -3.81 19.88 -10.16
N ALA A 217 -2.68 19.75 -10.84
CA ALA A 217 -1.50 19.11 -10.28
C ALA A 217 -0.95 19.89 -9.08
N LEU A 218 -0.86 21.24 -9.20
CA LEU A 218 -0.43 22.13 -8.11
C LEU A 218 -1.38 22.08 -6.92
N GLU A 219 -2.70 22.08 -7.17
CA GLU A 219 -3.71 21.96 -6.12
C GLU A 219 -3.58 20.64 -5.36
N LEU A 220 -3.43 19.51 -6.10
CA LEU A 220 -3.30 18.19 -5.52
C LEU A 220 -2.05 18.10 -4.64
N LEU A 221 -0.91 18.58 -5.15
CA LEU A 221 0.35 18.62 -4.42
C LEU A 221 0.27 19.53 -3.19
N GLY A 222 -0.27 20.74 -3.33
CA GLY A 222 -0.41 21.69 -2.23
C GLY A 222 -1.21 21.14 -1.07
N LYS A 223 -2.38 20.52 -1.36
CA LYS A 223 -3.21 19.85 -0.33
C LYS A 223 -2.45 18.72 0.38
N ALA A 224 -1.71 17.91 -0.35
CA ALA A 224 -0.96 16.78 0.21
C ALA A 224 0.23 17.23 1.08
N LEU A 225 0.90 18.32 0.70
CA LEU A 225 2.01 18.89 1.46
C LEU A 225 1.54 19.80 2.62
N GLY A 226 0.24 20.15 2.68
CA GLY A 226 -0.31 21.06 3.69
C GLY A 226 0.12 22.52 3.45
N LYS A 227 0.12 22.94 2.21
CA LYS A 227 0.43 24.30 1.75
C LYS A 227 -0.82 25.04 1.27
#